data_2ce58602945306b0ee98f4c933af2151
#
_entry.id   2ce58602945306b0ee98f4c933af2151
#
_cell.length_a   1.000
_cell.length_b   1.000
_cell.length_c   1.000
_cell.angle_alpha   90.00
_cell.angle_beta   90.00
_cell.angle_gamma   90.00
#
_symmetry.space_group_name_H-M   'P 1'
#
loop_
_entity.id
_entity.type
_entity.pdbx_description
1 polymer ?
#
loop_
_entity_poly.entity_id
_entity_poly.type
_entity_poly.pdbx_seq_one_letter_code
_entity_poly.pdbx_strand_id
1 'polypeptide(L)'
;WLKDNQYPYIVVSRKRHKEFNEDEAVIIKHDKTCTVKAQKVIDFLQQEMGVTKIRFDQMCGIGVKPVSEEGTKRLVRKALQYCVDNDRRSLTLVHKGNIMKFTEGSFRDWGYELAMEEFGGELLDGGPWVKITNPKTGKDIIIKDVIADAMLQQVLLRPREYSVIATLNLNGD
;
A
#
# COMPACT_ATOMS: atom_id res chain seq x y z
N TRP A 1 18.36 -22.33 7.33
CA TRP A 1 19.32 -21.20 7.38
C TRP A 1 18.98 -20.21 8.50
N LEU A 2 17.74 -19.86 8.68
CA LEU A 2 17.31 -18.94 9.73
C LEU A 2 17.43 -19.56 11.14
N LYS A 3 17.17 -20.85 11.29
CA LYS A 3 17.30 -21.58 12.57
C LYS A 3 18.75 -21.71 13.04
N ASP A 4 19.68 -21.82 12.08
CA ASP A 4 21.07 -22.13 12.39
C ASP A 4 21.87 -20.92 12.83
N ASN A 5 21.37 -19.71 12.63
CA ASN A 5 22.10 -18.46 12.89
C ASN A 5 21.64 -17.69 14.14
N GLN A 6 20.71 -18.21 14.92
CA GLN A 6 20.24 -17.66 16.22
C GLN A 6 19.89 -16.15 16.21
N TYR A 7 19.44 -15.59 15.06
CA TYR A 7 19.07 -14.18 14.98
C TYR A 7 17.58 -13.97 15.18
N PRO A 8 17.12 -13.06 16.03
CA PRO A 8 15.80 -12.51 15.98
C PRO A 8 15.70 -11.60 14.74
N TYR A 9 14.76 -11.81 13.86
CA TYR A 9 14.64 -11.08 12.59
C TYR A 9 13.29 -10.47 12.40
N ILE A 10 13.34 -9.45 11.58
CA ILE A 10 12.18 -8.95 10.88
C ILE A 10 12.19 -9.59 9.49
N VAL A 11 11.17 -10.35 9.20
CA VAL A 11 10.95 -10.84 7.84
C VAL A 11 10.32 -9.71 7.04
N VAL A 12 11.08 -9.12 6.15
CA VAL A 12 10.49 -8.33 5.08
C VAL A 12 10.16 -9.30 3.97
N SER A 13 8.88 -9.55 3.75
CA SER A 13 8.43 -10.39 2.67
C SER A 13 8.86 -9.76 1.34
N ARG A 14 9.62 -10.53 0.58
CA ARG A 14 10.12 -10.15 -0.72
C ARG A 14 9.40 -10.97 -1.77
N LYS A 15 8.50 -10.36 -2.51
CA LYS A 15 8.07 -10.95 -3.77
C LYS A 15 9.02 -10.49 -4.87
N ARG A 16 9.81 -11.42 -5.42
CA ARG A 16 10.60 -11.18 -6.61
C ARG A 16 9.67 -10.86 -7.77
N HIS A 17 9.56 -9.60 -8.12
CA HIS A 17 9.18 -9.24 -9.48
C HIS A 17 10.45 -9.22 -10.33
N LYS A 18 10.44 -9.93 -11.46
CA LYS A 18 11.59 -10.04 -12.40
C LYS A 18 12.06 -8.68 -12.99
N GLU A 19 11.36 -7.60 -12.69
CA GLU A 19 11.58 -6.26 -13.25
C GLU A 19 12.10 -5.24 -12.23
N PHE A 20 12.30 -5.62 -10.95
CA PHE A 20 12.84 -4.70 -9.93
C PHE A 20 14.22 -5.16 -9.48
N ASN A 21 15.17 -4.23 -9.49
CA ASN A 21 16.50 -4.42 -8.95
C ASN A 21 16.45 -4.81 -7.47
N GLU A 22 17.40 -5.64 -7.06
CA GLU A 22 17.46 -6.28 -5.75
C GLU A 22 17.66 -5.33 -4.55
N ASP A 23 17.82 -4.03 -4.78
CA ASP A 23 18.34 -3.08 -3.80
C ASP A 23 17.29 -2.26 -3.04
N GLU A 24 15.99 -2.45 -3.29
CA GLU A 24 14.94 -1.57 -2.74
C GLU A 24 14.42 -1.97 -1.35
N ALA A 25 14.86 -3.08 -0.78
CA ALA A 25 14.48 -3.46 0.58
C ALA A 25 15.69 -3.38 1.53
N VAL A 26 15.74 -2.36 2.35
CA VAL A 26 16.72 -2.28 3.44
C VAL A 26 16.26 -3.17 4.58
N ILE A 27 16.85 -4.36 4.70
CA ILE A 27 16.66 -5.22 5.86
C ILE A 27 17.69 -4.84 6.91
N ILE A 28 17.23 -4.24 7.98
CA ILE A 28 18.08 -3.96 9.14
C ILE A 28 17.97 -5.15 10.08
N LYS A 29 19.02 -5.98 10.11
CA LYS A 29 19.10 -7.10 11.04
C LYS A 29 19.23 -6.57 12.46
N HIS A 30 18.46 -7.15 13.33
CA HIS A 30 18.56 -6.97 14.76
C HIS A 30 19.26 -8.17 15.36
N ASP A 31 20.37 -7.98 16.02
CA ASP A 31 20.96 -8.99 16.91
C ASP A 31 20.71 -8.62 18.39
N LYS A 32 21.13 -9.47 19.31
CA LYS A 32 20.98 -9.23 20.74
C LYS A 32 21.69 -7.95 21.24
N THR A 33 22.53 -7.35 20.42
CA THR A 33 23.33 -6.17 20.73
C THR A 33 22.82 -4.92 20.01
N CYS A 34 21.67 -4.97 19.36
CA CYS A 34 21.15 -3.92 18.50
C CYS A 34 22.19 -3.52 17.43
N THR A 35 22.11 -4.10 16.26
CA THR A 35 23.14 -3.90 15.24
C THR A 35 23.45 -2.42 15.08
N VAL A 36 24.71 -2.09 14.93
CA VAL A 36 25.21 -0.73 14.69
C VAL A 36 24.42 0.01 13.61
N LYS A 37 23.83 -0.69 12.65
CA LYS A 37 23.01 -0.10 11.58
C LYS A 37 21.63 0.34 12.06
N ALA A 38 20.91 -0.50 12.83
CA ALA A 38 19.60 -0.13 13.36
C ALA A 38 19.74 1.06 14.33
N GLN A 39 20.76 1.04 15.21
CA GLN A 39 21.03 2.16 16.12
C GLN A 39 21.31 3.45 15.36
N LYS A 40 22.12 3.42 14.29
CA LYS A 40 22.38 4.62 13.47
C LYS A 40 21.13 5.22 12.85
N VAL A 41 20.17 4.38 12.43
CA VAL A 41 18.88 4.89 11.92
C VAL A 41 18.06 5.51 13.04
N ILE A 42 18.03 4.89 14.22
CA ILE A 42 17.35 5.44 15.39
C ILE A 42 17.95 6.79 15.77
N ASP A 43 19.28 6.86 15.89
CA ASP A 43 20.00 8.07 16.21
C ASP A 43 19.71 9.19 15.19
N PHE A 44 19.75 8.87 13.92
CA PHE A 44 19.37 9.81 12.84
C PHE A 44 17.94 10.32 12.99
N LEU A 45 16.98 9.42 13.20
CA LEU A 45 15.57 9.81 13.39
C LEU A 45 15.38 10.71 14.63
N GLN A 46 16.07 10.43 15.71
CA GLN A 46 15.96 11.22 16.94
C GLN A 46 16.70 12.56 16.85
N GLN A 47 17.96 12.56 16.37
CA GLN A 47 18.84 13.72 16.41
C GLN A 47 18.59 14.67 15.23
N GLU A 48 18.46 14.13 14.01
CA GLU A 48 18.32 14.96 12.79
C GLU A 48 16.86 15.22 12.44
N MET A 49 15.96 14.24 12.68
CA MET A 49 14.56 14.35 12.32
C MET A 49 13.64 14.71 13.49
N GLY A 50 14.17 14.87 14.70
CA GLY A 50 13.43 15.27 15.87
C GLY A 50 12.34 14.27 16.31
N VAL A 51 12.49 13.00 15.98
CA VAL A 51 11.53 11.96 16.36
C VAL A 51 11.67 11.60 17.84
N THR A 52 10.76 12.06 18.67
CA THR A 52 10.82 11.85 20.14
C THR A 52 10.02 10.64 20.64
N LYS A 53 9.28 9.97 19.77
CA LYS A 53 8.31 8.93 20.16
C LYS A 53 8.87 7.51 20.10
N ILE A 54 10.15 7.32 19.81
CA ILE A 54 10.78 6.00 19.90
C ILE A 54 11.03 5.72 21.39
N ARG A 55 10.11 4.98 21.98
CA ARG A 55 10.04 4.82 23.43
C ARG A 55 11.07 3.86 23.99
N PHE A 56 11.44 2.84 23.21
CA PHE A 56 12.41 1.80 23.54
C PHE A 56 13.37 1.67 22.37
N ASP A 57 14.41 2.47 22.39
CA ASP A 57 15.37 2.57 21.29
C ASP A 57 16.45 1.46 21.30
N GLN A 58 16.58 0.76 22.43
CA GLN A 58 17.46 -0.40 22.54
C GLN A 58 16.74 -1.66 22.10
N MET A 59 17.43 -2.53 21.37
CA MET A 59 16.87 -3.80 20.87
C MET A 59 15.63 -3.57 19.99
N CYS A 60 15.62 -2.50 19.21
CA CYS A 60 14.51 -2.08 18.37
C CYS A 60 14.71 -2.50 16.91
N GLY A 61 13.67 -3.01 16.28
CA GLY A 61 13.67 -3.28 14.84
C GLY A 61 13.14 -2.09 14.04
N ILE A 62 13.74 -1.83 12.89
CA ILE A 62 13.31 -0.78 11.96
C ILE A 62 13.06 -1.36 10.58
N GLY A 63 11.91 -1.01 10.00
CA GLY A 63 11.57 -1.29 8.62
C GLY A 63 11.21 0.00 7.86
N VAL A 64 11.60 0.09 6.59
CA VAL A 64 11.23 1.20 5.70
C VAL A 64 10.32 0.65 4.61
N LYS A 65 9.16 1.26 4.46
CA LYS A 65 8.19 0.92 3.40
C LYS A 65 7.96 2.16 2.54
N PRO A 66 8.64 2.30 1.40
CA PRO A 66 8.34 3.37 0.46
C PRO A 66 7.04 3.08 -0.29
N VAL A 67 6.25 4.13 -0.50
CA VAL A 67 5.09 4.14 -1.40
C VAL A 67 5.23 5.37 -2.27
N SER A 68 5.29 5.18 -3.59
CA SER A 68 5.47 6.28 -4.54
C SER A 68 4.19 6.56 -5.32
N GLU A 69 4.04 7.80 -5.73
CA GLU A 69 2.95 8.24 -6.60
C GLU A 69 2.95 7.49 -7.93
N GLU A 70 4.11 7.44 -8.60
CA GLU A 70 4.25 6.75 -9.89
C GLU A 70 3.89 5.27 -9.80
N GLY A 71 4.42 4.56 -8.80
CA GLY A 71 4.09 3.15 -8.57
C GLY A 71 2.61 2.92 -8.30
N THR A 72 1.99 3.81 -7.52
CA THR A 72 0.56 3.79 -7.23
C THR A 72 -0.27 4.04 -8.49
N LYS A 73 0.00 5.14 -9.19
CA LYS A 73 -0.73 5.51 -10.41
C LYS A 73 -0.59 4.41 -11.49
N ARG A 74 0.57 3.79 -11.60
CA ARG A 74 0.78 2.65 -12.51
C ARG A 74 -0.09 1.45 -12.16
N LEU A 75 -0.20 1.07 -10.90
CA LEU A 75 -1.06 -0.03 -10.46
C LEU A 75 -2.53 0.28 -10.68
N VAL A 76 -2.98 1.44 -10.23
CA VAL A 76 -4.39 1.85 -10.33
C VAL A 76 -4.81 2.02 -11.78
N ARG A 77 -3.96 2.58 -12.65
CA ARG A 77 -4.21 2.68 -14.10
C ARG A 77 -4.45 1.32 -14.73
N LYS A 78 -3.61 0.34 -14.41
CA LYS A 78 -3.80 -1.04 -14.90
C LYS A 78 -5.11 -1.66 -14.39
N ALA A 79 -5.44 -1.42 -13.14
CA ALA A 79 -6.69 -1.92 -12.55
C ALA A 79 -7.94 -1.27 -13.18
N LEU A 80 -7.92 0.05 -13.42
CA LEU A 80 -9.00 0.76 -14.09
C LEU A 80 -9.11 0.34 -15.56
N GLN A 81 -8.01 0.20 -16.28
CA GLN A 81 -8.02 -0.31 -17.65
C GLN A 81 -8.61 -1.73 -17.70
N TYR A 82 -8.29 -2.57 -16.74
CA TYR A 82 -8.91 -3.90 -16.64
C TYR A 82 -10.41 -3.81 -16.39
N CYS A 83 -10.87 -2.86 -15.57
CA CYS A 83 -12.30 -2.63 -15.37
C CYS A 83 -12.99 -2.22 -16.68
N VAL A 84 -12.40 -1.30 -17.44
CA VAL A 84 -12.92 -0.85 -18.73
C VAL A 84 -12.97 -2.00 -19.75
N ASP A 85 -11.88 -2.75 -19.88
CA ASP A 85 -11.72 -3.80 -20.88
C ASP A 85 -12.64 -5.00 -20.63
N ASN A 86 -12.95 -5.29 -19.37
CA ASN A 86 -13.72 -6.46 -18.96
C ASN A 86 -15.13 -6.11 -18.41
N ASP A 87 -15.60 -4.89 -18.64
CA ASP A 87 -16.90 -4.38 -18.18
C ASP A 87 -17.14 -4.63 -16.68
N ARG A 88 -16.11 -4.34 -15.86
CA ARG A 88 -16.18 -4.52 -14.41
C ARG A 88 -16.81 -3.30 -13.76
N ARG A 89 -17.76 -3.53 -12.85
CA ARG A 89 -18.59 -2.48 -12.25
C ARG A 89 -17.92 -1.66 -11.16
N SER A 90 -16.79 -2.10 -10.59
CA SER A 90 -16.11 -1.37 -9.51
C SER A 90 -14.65 -1.70 -9.40
N LEU A 91 -13.88 -0.71 -8.97
CA LEU A 91 -12.52 -0.84 -8.43
C LEU A 91 -12.52 -0.46 -6.95
N THR A 92 -11.97 -1.30 -6.10
CA THR A 92 -11.81 -1.02 -4.68
C THR A 92 -10.33 -0.86 -4.35
N LEU A 93 -9.96 0.32 -3.83
CA LEU A 93 -8.64 0.62 -3.32
C LEU A 93 -8.55 0.14 -1.87
N VAL A 94 -7.71 -0.86 -1.59
CA VAL A 94 -7.57 -1.41 -0.24
C VAL A 94 -6.28 -0.92 0.40
N HIS A 95 -6.39 -0.30 1.56
CA HIS A 95 -5.28 0.39 2.22
C HIS A 95 -5.42 0.42 3.75
N LYS A 96 -4.36 0.81 4.43
CA LYS A 96 -4.34 1.09 5.89
C LYS A 96 -4.07 2.57 6.17
N GLY A 97 -4.63 3.45 5.35
CA GLY A 97 -4.37 4.90 5.39
C GLY A 97 -4.87 5.63 6.64
N ASN A 98 -5.74 5.02 7.44
CA ASN A 98 -6.14 5.57 8.74
C ASN A 98 -4.99 5.57 9.76
N ILE A 99 -4.04 4.64 9.64
CA ILE A 99 -2.84 4.54 10.48
C ILE A 99 -1.61 5.05 9.72
N MET A 100 -1.35 4.52 8.53
CA MET A 100 -0.19 4.87 7.69
C MET A 100 -0.59 5.98 6.71
N LYS A 101 -0.80 7.19 7.23
CA LYS A 101 -1.41 8.31 6.49
C LYS A 101 -0.61 8.74 5.26
N PHE A 102 0.71 8.82 5.40
CA PHE A 102 1.62 9.35 4.37
C PHE A 102 2.13 8.30 3.37
N THR A 103 1.74 7.06 3.53
CA THR A 103 2.05 5.96 2.62
C THR A 103 0.77 5.36 2.06
N GLU A 104 0.08 4.57 2.84
CA GLU A 104 -1.16 3.92 2.43
C GLU A 104 -2.32 4.92 2.19
N GLY A 105 -2.35 6.02 2.96
CA GLY A 105 -3.29 7.13 2.72
C GLY A 105 -3.02 7.81 1.38
N SER A 106 -1.75 8.08 1.07
CA SER A 106 -1.36 8.65 -0.22
C SER A 106 -1.69 7.70 -1.39
N PHE A 107 -1.53 6.39 -1.20
CA PHE A 107 -1.98 5.41 -2.20
C PHE A 107 -3.46 5.58 -2.55
N ARG A 108 -4.32 5.73 -1.56
CA ARG A 108 -5.75 5.98 -1.77
C ARG A 108 -5.97 7.28 -2.54
N ASP A 109 -5.33 8.37 -2.08
CA ASP A 109 -5.56 9.70 -2.63
C ASP A 109 -5.09 9.79 -4.09
N TRP A 110 -3.88 9.32 -4.40
CA TRP A 110 -3.36 9.23 -5.77
C TRP A 110 -4.19 8.29 -6.67
N GLY A 111 -4.82 7.28 -6.08
CA GLY A 111 -5.73 6.41 -6.80
C GLY A 111 -7.00 7.13 -7.26
N TYR A 112 -7.59 7.97 -6.41
CA TYR A 112 -8.71 8.82 -6.78
C TYR A 112 -8.32 9.92 -7.76
N GLU A 113 -7.20 10.60 -7.53
CA GLU A 113 -6.65 11.61 -8.46
C GLU A 113 -6.52 11.04 -9.86
N LEU A 114 -5.88 9.88 -10.01
CA LEU A 114 -5.74 9.21 -11.29
C LEU A 114 -7.08 8.94 -11.98
N ALA A 115 -8.07 8.46 -11.23
CA ALA A 115 -9.38 8.16 -11.78
C ALA A 115 -10.05 9.42 -12.33
N MET A 116 -9.88 10.56 -11.65
CA MET A 116 -10.41 11.85 -12.12
C MET A 116 -9.61 12.41 -13.30
N GLU A 117 -8.28 12.41 -13.21
CA GLU A 117 -7.40 13.03 -14.20
C GLU A 117 -7.34 12.28 -15.52
N GLU A 118 -7.22 10.96 -15.48
CA GLU A 118 -6.96 10.15 -16.68
C GLU A 118 -8.21 9.43 -17.22
N PHE A 119 -9.21 9.20 -16.38
CA PHE A 119 -10.43 8.46 -16.78
C PHE A 119 -11.69 9.32 -16.74
N GLY A 120 -11.56 10.64 -16.52
CA GLY A 120 -12.69 11.56 -16.50
C GLY A 120 -13.66 11.29 -15.35
N GLY A 121 -13.14 10.87 -14.21
CA GLY A 121 -13.95 10.55 -13.04
C GLY A 121 -14.58 11.78 -12.40
N GLU A 122 -15.77 11.59 -11.85
CA GLU A 122 -16.51 12.60 -11.09
C GLU A 122 -16.79 12.08 -9.67
N LEU A 123 -16.86 12.98 -8.70
CA LEU A 123 -17.20 12.61 -7.33
C LEU A 123 -18.65 12.07 -7.29
N LEU A 124 -18.81 10.90 -6.71
CA LEU A 124 -20.11 10.29 -6.51
C LEU A 124 -20.76 10.90 -5.25
N ASP A 125 -21.94 11.51 -5.43
CA ASP A 125 -22.73 12.11 -4.34
C ASP A 125 -21.94 13.07 -3.43
N GLY A 126 -20.97 13.80 -3.99
CA GLY A 126 -20.10 14.71 -3.23
C GLY A 126 -18.88 14.06 -2.61
N GLY A 127 -18.60 12.82 -2.91
CA GLY A 127 -17.39 12.09 -2.51
C GLY A 127 -17.52 11.28 -1.21
N PRO A 128 -16.48 10.55 -0.80
CA PRO A 128 -15.14 10.52 -1.41
C PRO A 128 -15.01 9.62 -2.64
N TRP A 129 -16.02 8.81 -2.94
CA TRP A 129 -15.97 7.87 -4.06
C TRP A 129 -16.04 8.59 -5.40
N VAL A 130 -15.48 7.96 -6.42
CA VAL A 130 -15.42 8.47 -7.78
C VAL A 130 -16.17 7.52 -8.71
N LYS A 131 -16.86 8.09 -9.68
CA LYS A 131 -17.53 7.39 -10.76
C LYS A 131 -16.87 7.74 -12.08
N ILE A 132 -16.60 6.73 -12.91
CA ILE A 132 -16.22 6.90 -14.32
C ILE A 132 -17.21 6.19 -15.20
N THR A 133 -17.43 6.68 -16.43
CA THR A 133 -18.23 6.01 -17.43
C THR A 133 -17.34 5.16 -18.34
N ASN A 134 -17.64 3.88 -18.46
CA ASN A 134 -16.90 2.99 -19.35
C ASN A 134 -17.10 3.44 -20.82
N PRO A 135 -16.03 3.88 -21.51
CA PRO A 135 -16.16 4.41 -22.88
C PRO A 135 -16.60 3.34 -23.91
N LYS A 136 -16.49 2.05 -23.58
CA LYS A 136 -16.87 0.95 -24.46
C LYS A 136 -18.32 0.55 -24.31
N THR A 137 -18.88 0.65 -23.12
CA THR A 137 -20.21 0.11 -22.79
C THR A 137 -21.21 1.16 -22.32
N GLY A 138 -20.74 2.36 -21.96
CA GLY A 138 -21.54 3.42 -21.38
C GLY A 138 -21.98 3.18 -19.94
N LYS A 139 -21.53 2.08 -19.31
CA LYS A 139 -21.89 1.77 -17.93
C LYS A 139 -20.96 2.45 -16.94
N ASP A 140 -21.49 2.71 -15.76
CA ASP A 140 -20.71 3.29 -14.67
C ASP A 140 -19.78 2.26 -14.02
N ILE A 141 -18.56 2.71 -13.70
CA ILE A 141 -17.56 2.01 -12.88
C ILE A 141 -17.35 2.84 -11.65
N ILE A 142 -17.57 2.26 -10.47
CA ILE A 142 -17.42 2.95 -9.19
C ILE A 142 -16.04 2.66 -8.63
N ILE A 143 -15.29 3.71 -8.33
CA ILE A 143 -14.04 3.65 -7.61
C ILE A 143 -14.29 4.00 -6.15
N LYS A 144 -13.99 3.07 -5.26
CA LYS A 144 -14.19 3.21 -3.81
C LYS A 144 -12.96 2.74 -3.05
N ASP A 145 -12.88 3.09 -1.76
CA ASP A 145 -11.83 2.60 -0.89
C ASP A 145 -12.37 1.82 0.30
N VAL A 146 -11.57 0.93 0.83
CA VAL A 146 -11.86 0.17 2.04
C VAL A 146 -10.58 -0.02 2.84
N ILE A 147 -10.68 0.18 4.15
CA ILE A 147 -9.57 -0.13 5.07
C ILE A 147 -9.32 -1.63 5.09
N ALA A 148 -8.06 -2.06 5.07
CA ALA A 148 -7.64 -3.44 4.92
C ALA A 148 -8.31 -4.41 5.90
N ASP A 149 -8.44 -4.06 7.17
CA ASP A 149 -9.08 -4.90 8.20
C ASP A 149 -10.55 -5.17 7.84
N ALA A 150 -11.28 -4.12 7.45
CA ALA A 150 -12.66 -4.25 7.01
C ALA A 150 -12.76 -5.07 5.72
N MET A 151 -11.80 -4.90 4.80
CA MET A 151 -11.77 -5.65 3.55
C MET A 151 -11.61 -7.15 3.77
N LEU A 152 -10.73 -7.58 4.67
CA LEU A 152 -10.54 -8.99 5.01
C LEU A 152 -11.85 -9.65 5.49
N GLN A 153 -12.66 -8.93 6.24
CA GLN A 153 -13.98 -9.40 6.66
C GLN A 153 -14.99 -9.34 5.51
N GLN A 154 -15.06 -8.23 4.80
CA GLN A 154 -16.09 -7.98 3.80
C GLN A 154 -15.95 -8.88 2.57
N VAL A 155 -14.74 -9.21 2.16
CA VAL A 155 -14.50 -10.11 1.03
C VAL A 155 -15.01 -11.54 1.31
N LEU A 156 -15.05 -11.95 2.56
CA LEU A 156 -15.63 -13.24 2.97
C LEU A 156 -17.16 -13.19 3.09
N LEU A 157 -17.69 -12.12 3.69
CA LEU A 157 -19.13 -12.00 3.96
C LEU A 157 -19.93 -11.54 2.74
N ARG A 158 -19.35 -10.67 1.91
CA ARG A 158 -20.03 -9.99 0.80
C ARG A 158 -19.18 -9.94 -0.47
N PRO A 159 -18.63 -11.07 -0.96
CA PRO A 159 -17.68 -11.08 -2.08
C PRO A 159 -18.30 -10.48 -3.37
N ARG A 160 -19.59 -10.57 -3.53
CA ARG A 160 -20.29 -10.02 -4.72
C ARG A 160 -20.31 -8.50 -4.83
N GLU A 161 -19.96 -7.77 -3.76
CA GLU A 161 -19.86 -6.32 -3.77
C GLU A 161 -18.56 -5.80 -4.40
N TYR A 162 -17.57 -6.68 -4.60
CA TYR A 162 -16.23 -6.37 -5.07
C TYR A 162 -15.98 -6.98 -6.44
N SER A 163 -15.55 -6.16 -7.39
CA SER A 163 -15.31 -6.62 -8.77
C SER A 163 -13.82 -6.69 -9.08
N VAL A 164 -13.10 -5.61 -8.85
CA VAL A 164 -11.64 -5.53 -8.95
C VAL A 164 -11.11 -4.90 -7.67
N ILE A 165 -10.00 -5.42 -7.16
CA ILE A 165 -9.34 -4.91 -5.97
C ILE A 165 -7.91 -4.51 -6.34
N ALA A 166 -7.55 -3.26 -6.03
CA ALA A 166 -6.17 -2.79 -6.07
C ALA A 166 -5.68 -2.58 -4.63
N THR A 167 -4.59 -3.21 -4.27
CA THR A 167 -4.05 -3.18 -2.92
C THR A 167 -2.53 -3.17 -2.94
N LEU A 168 -1.94 -2.57 -1.91
CA LEU A 168 -0.51 -2.60 -1.71
C LEU A 168 -0.05 -3.95 -1.18
N ASN A 169 1.22 -4.27 -1.46
CA ASN A 169 1.94 -5.38 -0.85
C ASN A 169 1.77 -5.37 0.69
N LEU A 170 1.87 -6.47 1.35
CA LEU A 170 1.60 -6.82 2.72
C LEU A 170 0.13 -7.20 2.98
N ASN A 171 -0.84 -6.40 2.53
CA ASN A 171 -2.26 -6.72 2.71
C ASN A 171 -2.85 -7.43 1.48
N GLY A 172 -2.19 -7.33 0.34
CA GLY A 172 -2.64 -7.88 -0.93
C GLY A 172 -2.00 -9.19 -1.34
N ASP A 173 -0.98 -9.60 -0.64
CA ASP A 173 -0.32 -10.90 -0.85
C ASP A 173 -1.07 -11.98 -0.08
#